data_49710840b43408e901e0e89d9f4cd147
#
_entry.id   49710840b43408e901e0e89d9f4cd147
#
_cell.length_a   1.000
_cell.length_b   1.000
_cell.length_c   1.000
_cell.angle_alpha   90.00
_cell.angle_beta   90.00
_cell.angle_gamma   90.00
#
_symmetry.space_group_name_H-M   'P 1'
#
loop_
_entity.id
_entity.type
_entity.pdbx_description
1 polymer ?
#
loop_
_entity_poly.entity_id
_entity_poly.type
_entity_poly.pdbx_seq_one_letter_code
_entity_poly.pdbx_strand_id
1 'polypeptide(L)'
;MISNEALEPKNVLSAYERACSTLIENINCYCTNPNTDFTRKRKITVKNIIDYLLSLGSKATRSEICEFFTDDDPPTDTAMYLQRCKLENEAVRRVLEMFSEQFTAEKTFMGYQLLSCDGSDVTIPTDSSDEETLIYTGGKYINQYHLNALYDDLNHLYVD
;
A
#
# COMPACT_ATOMS: atom_id res chain seq x y z
N MET A 1 5.76 6.97 25.54
CA MET A 1 4.86 8.03 25.05
C MET A 1 5.30 8.33 23.63
N ILE A 2 4.54 7.85 22.61
CA ILE A 2 4.73 8.50 21.31
C ILE A 2 4.48 9.96 21.65
N SER A 3 5.53 10.77 21.64
CA SER A 3 5.40 12.19 21.89
C SER A 3 4.46 12.72 20.80
N ASN A 4 3.62 13.70 21.07
CA ASN A 4 2.83 14.35 20.01
C ASN A 4 3.70 14.78 18.82
N GLU A 5 5.01 14.97 19.04
CA GLU A 5 6.01 15.22 18.01
C GLU A 5 6.21 14.07 17.02
N ALA A 6 6.04 12.79 17.43
CA ALA A 6 6.20 11.65 16.50
C ALA A 6 5.09 11.59 15.45
N LEU A 7 3.89 12.07 15.80
CA LEU A 7 2.72 12.15 14.89
C LEU A 7 2.62 13.48 14.13
N GLU A 8 3.60 14.37 14.29
CA GLU A 8 3.68 15.56 13.44
C GLU A 8 3.79 15.16 11.97
N PRO A 9 3.03 15.77 11.04
CA PRO A 9 3.00 15.37 9.63
C PRO A 9 4.38 15.28 8.98
N LYS A 10 5.31 16.15 9.36
CA LYS A 10 6.70 16.14 8.86
C LYS A 10 7.47 14.87 9.30
N ASN A 11 7.22 14.37 10.52
CA ASN A 11 7.89 13.18 11.05
C ASN A 11 7.31 11.91 10.43
N VAL A 12 5.99 11.87 10.24
CA VAL A 12 5.30 10.80 9.51
C VAL A 12 5.80 10.72 8.08
N LEU A 13 5.87 11.86 7.38
CA LEU A 13 6.41 11.90 6.02
C LEU A 13 7.88 11.44 5.97
N SER A 14 8.71 11.90 6.92
CA SER A 14 10.12 11.49 6.98
C SER A 14 10.28 10.00 7.26
N ALA A 15 9.40 9.40 8.06
CA ALA A 15 9.39 7.96 8.32
C ALA A 15 9.03 7.18 7.06
N TYR A 16 8.02 7.64 6.33
CA TYR A 16 7.62 7.06 5.05
C TYR A 16 8.74 7.14 4.00
N GLU A 17 9.37 8.31 3.86
CA GLU A 17 10.48 8.51 2.93
C GLU A 17 11.67 7.60 3.24
N ARG A 18 11.98 7.37 4.52
CA ARG A 18 13.04 6.41 4.93
C ARG A 18 12.66 4.98 4.55
N ALA A 19 11.41 4.56 4.81
CA ALA A 19 10.94 3.23 4.46
C ALA A 19 11.04 3.00 2.93
N CYS A 20 10.57 3.95 2.12
CA CYS A 20 10.69 3.89 0.67
C CYS A 20 12.15 3.85 0.20
N SER A 21 13.03 4.66 0.78
CA SER A 21 14.45 4.70 0.42
C SER A 21 15.13 3.36 0.70
N THR A 22 14.87 2.78 1.88
CA THR A 22 15.39 1.46 2.26
C THR A 22 14.91 0.35 1.32
N LEU A 23 13.63 0.37 0.93
CA LEU A 23 13.10 -0.57 -0.06
C LEU A 23 13.83 -0.41 -1.40
N ILE A 24 13.99 0.83 -1.89
CA ILE A 24 14.61 1.13 -3.19
C ILE A 24 16.07 0.68 -3.22
N GLU A 25 16.83 0.84 -2.14
CA GLU A 25 18.19 0.33 -2.01
C GLU A 25 18.27 -1.18 -2.16
N ASN A 26 17.21 -1.90 -1.80
CA ASN A 26 17.10 -3.35 -1.85
C ASN A 26 16.10 -3.84 -2.91
N ILE A 27 15.81 -3.04 -3.93
CA ILE A 27 14.72 -3.31 -4.90
C ILE A 27 14.85 -4.65 -5.60
N ASN A 28 16.05 -5.17 -5.77
CA ASN A 28 16.29 -6.48 -6.38
C ASN A 28 15.60 -7.64 -5.64
N CYS A 29 15.31 -7.48 -4.35
CA CYS A 29 14.59 -8.46 -3.54
C CYS A 29 13.06 -8.39 -3.71
N TYR A 30 12.56 -7.33 -4.34
CA TYR A 30 11.13 -6.99 -4.40
C TYR A 30 10.63 -6.77 -5.84
N CYS A 31 11.37 -7.25 -6.83
CA CYS A 31 10.96 -7.15 -8.22
C CYS A 31 11.01 -8.50 -8.92
N THR A 32 10.12 -8.68 -9.90
CA THR A 32 9.92 -9.93 -10.63
C THR A 32 11.21 -10.41 -11.30
N ASN A 33 12.00 -9.50 -11.87
CA ASN A 33 13.25 -9.84 -12.55
C ASN A 33 14.41 -8.97 -12.03
N PRO A 34 15.13 -9.40 -10.97
CA PRO A 34 16.16 -8.60 -10.30
C PRO A 34 17.26 -8.02 -11.19
N ASN A 35 17.57 -8.69 -12.30
CA ASN A 35 18.65 -8.29 -13.20
C ASN A 35 18.23 -7.26 -14.26
N THR A 36 16.93 -7.05 -14.45
CA THR A 36 16.40 -6.21 -15.54
C THR A 36 15.43 -5.13 -15.08
N ASP A 37 14.68 -5.41 -14.02
CA ASP A 37 13.65 -4.49 -13.54
C ASP A 37 14.28 -3.37 -12.72
N PHE A 38 13.78 -2.17 -12.93
CA PHE A 38 14.22 -0.93 -12.26
C PHE A 38 15.72 -0.60 -12.36
N THR A 39 16.47 -1.31 -13.21
CA THR A 39 17.92 -1.08 -13.44
C THR A 39 18.21 0.18 -14.24
N ARG A 40 17.23 0.70 -14.98
CA ARG A 40 17.36 1.89 -15.82
C ARG A 40 16.54 3.04 -15.24
N LYS A 41 17.09 4.26 -15.29
CA LYS A 41 16.33 5.46 -14.94
C LYS A 41 15.20 5.66 -15.96
N ARG A 42 13.96 5.58 -15.50
CA ARG A 42 12.74 5.77 -16.30
C ARG A 42 11.87 6.83 -15.66
N LYS A 43 10.86 7.33 -16.40
CA LYS A 43 9.89 8.31 -15.91
C LYS A 43 9.10 7.78 -14.70
N ILE A 44 8.68 6.52 -14.74
CA ILE A 44 8.00 5.85 -13.62
C ILE A 44 9.05 5.13 -12.78
N THR A 45 9.29 5.62 -11.59
CA THR A 45 10.19 5.03 -10.59
C THR A 45 9.43 4.10 -9.64
N VAL A 46 10.14 3.30 -8.84
CA VAL A 46 9.55 2.49 -7.76
C VAL A 46 8.75 3.37 -6.80
N LYS A 47 9.33 4.51 -6.40
CA LYS A 47 8.64 5.45 -5.51
C LYS A 47 7.36 5.98 -6.12
N ASN A 48 7.37 6.36 -7.41
CA ASN A 48 6.15 6.79 -8.09
C ASN A 48 5.06 5.72 -8.08
N ILE A 49 5.43 4.43 -8.21
CA ILE A 49 4.45 3.34 -8.15
C ILE A 49 3.82 3.25 -6.76
N ILE A 50 4.64 3.29 -5.70
CA ILE A 50 4.16 3.20 -4.32
C ILE A 50 3.30 4.43 -3.98
N ASP A 51 3.78 5.64 -4.27
CA ASP A 51 3.05 6.89 -4.03
C ASP A 51 1.71 6.91 -4.78
N TYR A 52 1.71 6.47 -6.04
CA TYR A 52 0.50 6.37 -6.85
C TYR A 52 -0.50 5.38 -6.24
N LEU A 53 -0.05 4.19 -5.81
CA LEU A 53 -0.93 3.20 -5.17
C LEU A 53 -1.57 3.75 -3.89
N LEU A 54 -0.82 4.52 -3.10
CA LEU A 54 -1.34 5.16 -1.89
C LEU A 54 -2.28 6.34 -2.18
N SER A 55 -2.16 6.96 -3.35
CA SER A 55 -3.00 8.09 -3.75
C SER A 55 -4.28 7.70 -4.48
N LEU A 56 -4.45 6.40 -4.80
CA LEU A 56 -5.61 5.91 -5.54
C LEU A 56 -6.93 6.26 -4.84
N GLY A 57 -7.84 6.81 -5.59
CA GLY A 57 -9.22 7.10 -5.19
C GLY A 57 -10.22 6.22 -5.93
N SER A 58 -11.38 6.78 -6.24
CA SER A 58 -12.47 6.08 -6.92
C SER A 58 -12.67 6.51 -8.38
N LYS A 59 -11.67 7.17 -8.98
CA LYS A 59 -11.74 7.70 -10.33
C LYS A 59 -11.28 6.66 -11.37
N ALA A 60 -11.53 6.97 -12.64
CA ALA A 60 -10.98 6.16 -13.74
C ALA A 60 -9.44 6.26 -13.74
N THR A 61 -8.76 5.14 -14.00
CA THR A 61 -7.28 5.01 -13.98
C THR A 61 -6.58 6.15 -14.72
N ARG A 62 -7.04 6.52 -15.90
CA ARG A 62 -6.46 7.62 -16.68
C ARG A 62 -6.52 8.97 -15.96
N SER A 63 -7.65 9.25 -15.31
CA SER A 63 -7.82 10.49 -14.54
C SER A 63 -6.86 10.54 -13.35
N GLU A 64 -6.72 9.44 -12.63
CA GLU A 64 -5.81 9.33 -11.49
C GLU A 64 -4.35 9.46 -11.89
N ILE A 65 -3.94 8.84 -13.00
CA ILE A 65 -2.58 8.99 -13.54
C ILE A 65 -2.31 10.45 -13.92
N CYS A 66 -3.25 11.14 -14.58
CA CYS A 66 -3.07 12.54 -14.97
C CYS A 66 -3.04 13.48 -13.76
N GLU A 67 -3.75 13.17 -12.67
CA GLU A 67 -3.72 13.95 -11.45
C GLU A 67 -2.43 13.72 -10.65
N PHE A 68 -1.94 12.49 -10.63
CA PHE A 68 -0.71 12.14 -9.92
C PHE A 68 0.54 12.67 -10.62
N PHE A 69 0.62 12.47 -11.94
CA PHE A 69 1.71 13.01 -12.77
C PHE A 69 1.29 14.36 -13.35
N THR A 70 1.71 15.43 -12.69
CA THR A 70 1.37 16.81 -13.08
C THR A 70 2.15 17.34 -14.28
N ASP A 71 2.92 16.47 -14.94
CA ASP A 71 3.69 16.79 -16.15
C ASP A 71 2.78 17.01 -17.37
N ASP A 72 3.26 17.75 -18.36
CA ASP A 72 2.55 17.97 -19.64
C ASP A 72 2.34 16.65 -20.43
N ASP A 73 3.14 15.61 -20.15
CA ASP A 73 3.08 14.30 -20.80
C ASP A 73 3.02 13.17 -19.75
N PRO A 74 1.88 12.94 -19.08
CA PRO A 74 1.75 11.87 -18.10
C PRO A 74 1.89 10.49 -18.76
N PRO A 75 2.40 9.46 -18.02
CA PRO A 75 2.50 8.10 -18.53
C PRO A 75 1.16 7.57 -19.04
N THR A 76 1.20 6.66 -20.00
CA THR A 76 0.00 5.93 -20.41
C THR A 76 -0.42 4.90 -19.37
N ASP A 77 -1.69 4.53 -19.34
CA ASP A 77 -2.24 3.49 -18.45
C ASP A 77 -1.47 2.17 -18.62
N THR A 78 -1.18 1.80 -19.87
CA THR A 78 -0.37 0.61 -20.17
C THR A 78 1.04 0.72 -19.61
N ALA A 79 1.69 1.88 -19.72
CA ALA A 79 3.04 2.09 -19.19
C ALA A 79 3.05 1.98 -17.66
N MET A 80 2.05 2.56 -16.98
CA MET A 80 1.91 2.47 -15.53
C MET A 80 1.66 1.02 -15.08
N TYR A 81 0.72 0.33 -15.75
CA TYR A 81 0.43 -1.07 -15.48
C TYR A 81 1.66 -1.96 -15.63
N LEU A 82 2.39 -1.87 -16.76
CA LEU A 82 3.58 -2.67 -17.01
C LEU A 82 4.73 -2.38 -16.02
N GLN A 83 4.87 -1.15 -15.53
CA GLN A 83 5.86 -0.86 -14.50
C GLN A 83 5.42 -1.42 -13.13
N ARG A 84 4.12 -1.31 -12.79
CA ARG A 84 3.58 -1.89 -11.57
C ARG A 84 3.77 -3.40 -11.52
N CYS A 85 3.52 -4.12 -12.64
CA CYS A 85 3.70 -5.58 -12.71
C CYS A 85 5.13 -6.07 -12.46
N LYS A 86 6.12 -5.18 -12.43
CA LYS A 86 7.50 -5.52 -12.08
C LYS A 86 7.76 -5.52 -10.58
N LEU A 87 6.91 -4.85 -9.83
CA LEU A 87 7.02 -4.75 -8.38
C LEU A 87 6.21 -5.87 -7.74
N GLU A 88 6.85 -6.67 -6.91
CA GLU A 88 6.18 -7.72 -6.14
C GLU A 88 5.26 -7.10 -5.08
N ASN A 89 4.16 -7.79 -4.75
CA ASN A 89 3.21 -7.31 -3.76
C ASN A 89 3.87 -7.13 -2.38
N GLU A 90 4.85 -7.96 -2.06
CA GLU A 90 5.64 -7.90 -0.84
C GLU A 90 6.37 -6.56 -0.65
N ALA A 91 6.68 -5.84 -1.73
CA ALA A 91 7.29 -4.51 -1.66
C ALA A 91 6.44 -3.51 -0.88
N VAL A 92 5.12 -3.47 -1.17
CA VAL A 92 4.20 -2.54 -0.51
C VAL A 92 4.04 -2.92 0.96
N ARG A 93 3.89 -4.20 1.25
CA ARG A 93 3.84 -4.73 2.62
C ARG A 93 5.10 -4.35 3.40
N ARG A 94 6.28 -4.53 2.81
CA ARG A 94 7.56 -4.20 3.47
C ARG A 94 7.70 -2.71 3.76
N VAL A 95 7.21 -1.82 2.88
CA VAL A 95 7.16 -0.38 3.17
C VAL A 95 6.29 -0.10 4.40
N LEU A 96 5.10 -0.73 4.49
CA LEU A 96 4.22 -0.57 5.65
C LEU A 96 4.88 -1.05 6.94
N GLU A 97 5.52 -2.22 6.93
CA GLU A 97 6.23 -2.76 8.08
C GLU A 97 7.35 -1.81 8.53
N MET A 98 8.26 -1.44 7.62
CA MET A 98 9.37 -0.51 7.92
C MET A 98 8.89 0.87 8.35
N PHE A 99 7.74 1.32 7.87
CA PHE A 99 7.11 2.55 8.32
C PHE A 99 6.61 2.38 9.77
N SER A 100 5.84 1.33 10.04
CA SER A 100 5.23 1.06 11.34
C SER A 100 6.28 0.79 12.44
N GLU A 101 7.37 0.10 12.11
CA GLU A 101 8.51 -0.17 13.01
C GLU A 101 9.15 1.12 13.58
N GLN A 102 8.97 2.27 12.93
CA GLN A 102 9.50 3.55 13.39
C GLN A 102 8.66 4.19 14.49
N PHE A 103 7.48 3.64 14.75
CA PHE A 103 6.56 4.15 15.77
C PHE A 103 6.39 3.10 16.86
N THR A 104 6.73 3.47 18.09
CA THR A 104 6.58 2.58 19.25
C THR A 104 5.19 2.73 19.85
N ALA A 105 4.47 1.62 20.01
CA ALA A 105 3.19 1.57 20.70
C ALA A 105 3.41 1.63 22.21
N GLU A 106 3.53 2.85 22.78
CA GLU A 106 3.82 3.05 24.20
C GLU A 106 2.59 3.28 25.07
N LYS A 107 1.49 3.73 24.46
CA LYS A 107 0.26 4.01 25.21
C LYS A 107 -0.49 2.70 25.48
N THR A 108 -0.82 2.47 26.75
CA THR A 108 -1.61 1.31 27.17
C THR A 108 -2.79 1.77 28.04
N PHE A 109 -3.86 0.98 28.05
CA PHE A 109 -4.96 1.13 29.00
C PHE A 109 -4.83 0.06 30.09
N MET A 110 -4.55 0.47 31.34
CA MET A 110 -4.31 -0.45 32.47
C MET A 110 -3.22 -1.51 32.18
N GLY A 111 -2.20 -1.18 31.39
CA GLY A 111 -1.13 -2.11 31.00
C GLY A 111 -1.44 -2.99 29.79
N TYR A 112 -2.61 -2.83 29.16
CA TYR A 112 -3.04 -3.58 27.97
C TYR A 112 -3.05 -2.69 26.73
N GLN A 113 -2.69 -3.27 25.59
CA GLN A 113 -2.92 -2.65 24.29
C GLN A 113 -4.40 -2.74 23.95
N LEU A 114 -4.99 -1.63 23.51
CA LEU A 114 -6.41 -1.57 23.13
C LEU A 114 -6.52 -1.68 21.62
N LEU A 115 -6.96 -2.83 21.14
CA LEU A 115 -7.11 -3.11 19.71
C LEU A 115 -8.58 -3.15 19.32
N SER A 116 -8.94 -2.42 18.28
CA SER A 116 -10.18 -2.61 17.55
C SER A 116 -9.94 -3.44 16.30
N CYS A 117 -10.92 -4.27 15.96
CA CYS A 117 -10.92 -5.06 14.73
C CYS A 117 -12.13 -4.66 13.89
N ASP A 118 -11.90 -4.27 12.66
CA ASP A 118 -12.96 -3.98 11.68
C ASP A 118 -12.78 -4.88 10.46
N GLY A 119 -13.93 -5.36 9.95
CA GLY A 119 -13.98 -6.21 8.76
C GLY A 119 -14.62 -5.46 7.59
N SER A 120 -13.96 -5.50 6.45
CA SER A 120 -14.44 -4.90 5.20
C SER A 120 -14.42 -5.89 4.06
N ASP A 121 -15.47 -5.88 3.25
CA ASP A 121 -15.58 -6.73 2.08
C ASP A 121 -15.12 -6.00 0.83
N VAL A 122 -14.15 -6.57 0.11
CA VAL A 122 -13.63 -6.03 -1.15
C VAL A 122 -14.02 -6.92 -2.31
N THR A 123 -14.90 -6.42 -3.18
CA THR A 123 -15.27 -7.11 -4.42
C THR A 123 -14.12 -7.02 -5.42
N ILE A 124 -13.72 -8.18 -5.94
CA ILE A 124 -12.68 -8.30 -6.97
C ILE A 124 -13.29 -8.73 -8.31
N PRO A 125 -12.54 -8.68 -9.42
CA PRO A 125 -13.03 -9.17 -10.71
C PRO A 125 -13.51 -10.61 -10.61
N THR A 126 -14.67 -10.91 -11.20
CA THR A 126 -15.29 -12.24 -11.10
C THR A 126 -14.47 -13.28 -11.86
N ASP A 127 -14.06 -14.32 -11.15
CA ASP A 127 -13.46 -15.54 -11.65
C ASP A 127 -14.19 -16.74 -11.07
N SER A 128 -14.94 -17.45 -11.88
CA SER A 128 -15.73 -18.62 -11.44
C SER A 128 -14.87 -19.84 -11.13
N SER A 129 -13.59 -19.82 -11.46
CA SER A 129 -12.65 -20.90 -11.11
C SER A 129 -12.00 -20.72 -9.74
N ASP A 130 -12.08 -19.52 -9.17
CA ASP A 130 -11.60 -19.21 -7.83
C ASP A 130 -12.70 -19.47 -6.79
N GLU A 131 -12.82 -20.71 -6.36
CA GLU A 131 -13.84 -21.16 -5.39
C GLU A 131 -13.64 -20.55 -4.00
N GLU A 132 -12.42 -20.13 -3.64
CA GLU A 132 -12.12 -19.59 -2.30
C GLU A 132 -12.75 -18.22 -2.08
N THR A 133 -12.81 -17.41 -3.12
CA THR A 133 -13.36 -16.05 -3.05
C THR A 133 -14.77 -15.94 -3.64
N LEU A 134 -15.27 -17.02 -4.30
CA LEU A 134 -16.56 -17.02 -4.96
C LEU A 134 -17.72 -17.12 -3.98
N ILE A 135 -18.55 -16.10 -3.92
CA ILE A 135 -19.77 -16.08 -3.08
C ILE A 135 -21.01 -15.82 -3.93
N TYR A 136 -22.15 -16.32 -3.45
CA TYR A 136 -23.45 -16.03 -4.05
C TYR A 136 -24.20 -14.99 -3.21
N THR A 137 -24.41 -13.81 -3.76
CA THR A 137 -25.11 -12.73 -3.09
C THR A 137 -25.94 -11.90 -4.06
N GLY A 138 -27.11 -11.41 -3.64
CA GLY A 138 -27.97 -10.58 -4.47
C GLY A 138 -28.40 -11.21 -5.80
N GLY A 139 -28.51 -12.55 -5.88
CA GLY A 139 -28.92 -13.26 -7.10
C GLY A 139 -27.81 -13.48 -8.13
N LYS A 140 -26.55 -13.22 -7.80
CA LYS A 140 -25.38 -13.40 -8.67
C LYS A 140 -24.17 -13.94 -7.92
N TYR A 141 -23.24 -14.52 -8.67
CA TYR A 141 -21.93 -14.88 -8.16
C TYR A 141 -20.98 -13.68 -8.30
N ILE A 142 -20.22 -13.42 -7.26
CA ILE A 142 -19.14 -12.44 -7.21
C ILE A 142 -17.95 -13.03 -6.48
N ASN A 143 -16.74 -12.54 -6.77
CA ASN A 143 -15.57 -12.84 -5.95
C ASN A 143 -15.31 -11.70 -4.98
N GLN A 144 -15.02 -12.05 -3.73
CA GLN A 144 -14.90 -11.09 -2.63
C GLN A 144 -13.86 -11.55 -1.63
N TYR A 145 -12.99 -10.63 -1.21
CA TYR A 145 -12.13 -10.82 -0.05
C TYR A 145 -12.76 -10.17 1.18
N HIS A 146 -12.70 -10.88 2.30
CA HIS A 146 -12.99 -10.30 3.60
C HIS A 146 -11.68 -9.87 4.24
N LEU A 147 -11.50 -8.55 4.43
CA LEU A 147 -10.31 -7.96 5.05
C LEU A 147 -10.63 -7.66 6.51
N ASN A 148 -9.80 -8.15 7.40
CA ASN A 148 -9.81 -7.75 8.81
C ASN A 148 -8.59 -6.87 9.07
N ALA A 149 -8.79 -5.71 9.68
CA ALA A 149 -7.74 -4.81 10.08
C ALA A 149 -7.72 -4.69 11.60
N LEU A 150 -6.55 -4.84 12.21
CA LEU A 150 -6.33 -4.57 13.63
C LEU A 150 -5.74 -3.17 13.79
N TYR A 151 -6.42 -2.34 14.57
CA TYR A 151 -6.04 -0.96 14.82
C TYR A 151 -5.82 -0.72 16.31
N ASP A 152 -4.68 -0.14 16.66
CA ASP A 152 -4.37 0.30 18.02
C ASP A 152 -4.98 1.68 18.27
N ASP A 153 -6.07 1.70 19.04
CA ASP A 153 -6.86 2.91 19.30
C ASP A 153 -6.11 3.99 20.09
N LEU A 154 -5.14 3.58 20.90
CA LEU A 154 -4.38 4.52 21.72
C LEU A 154 -3.15 5.08 21.00
N ASN A 155 -2.55 4.29 20.14
CA ASN A 155 -1.34 4.66 19.42
C ASN A 155 -1.59 5.09 17.98
N HIS A 156 -2.84 4.92 17.49
CA HIS A 156 -3.27 5.29 16.13
C HIS A 156 -2.45 4.59 15.04
N LEU A 157 -2.19 3.30 15.22
CA LEU A 157 -1.42 2.47 14.30
C LEU A 157 -2.21 1.24 13.88
N TYR A 158 -2.08 0.85 12.62
CA TYR A 158 -2.47 -0.49 12.20
C TYR A 158 -1.40 -1.49 12.66
N VAL A 159 -1.86 -2.61 13.21
CA VAL A 159 -0.96 -3.63 13.79
C VAL A 159 -0.82 -4.82 12.85
N ASP A 160 -1.92 -5.16 12.13
CA ASP A 160 -1.97 -6.22 11.11
C ASP A 160 -3.22 -6.01 10.21
#